data_1bf7e17c9a100c642ab31aaf342753f6
#
_entry.id   1bf7e17c9a100c642ab31aaf342753f6
#
_cell.length_a   1.000
_cell.length_b   1.000
_cell.length_c   1.000
_cell.angle_alpha   90.00
_cell.angle_beta   90.00
_cell.angle_gamma   90.00
#
_symmetry.space_group_name_H-M   'P 1'
#
loop_
_entity.id
_entity.type
_entity.pdbx_description
1 polymer ?
#
loop_
_entity_poly.entity_id
_entity_poly.type
_entity_poly.pdbx_seq_one_letter_code
_entity_poly.pdbx_strand_id
1 'polypeptide(L)'
;MSLLILRGDMTLIQFRHGWHRSHRAACCLLLLAVARACADEIPVPAAQQAQPERGVELTEISVQAPEPKFVAPTRRDRIGRIWAPVLIDGKGPYRLVLDTGANHSAVTEHTAQSLGTSTSTDAPARVTGFTGSAMVPTIHASSIDIGAFALGPADLPVLSDVFGGAEGVLSLSDLKNERVFADFAHDRLEIAPSQRERAAKGFAVVPLHMAGGLPMAEILVGGVPTRAIIDTGAQSSVGNLALRKALARQTPRKTSREEIIGVTLEAQSGDSMPSPDIQLGHLTIHGMTVVFGDMYLFQHWNLTREPTLAIGMDLLGSFDVMIIDYARREMQLQLRPREASR
;
A
#
# COMPACT_ATOMS: atom_id res chain seq x y z
N MET A 1 13.48 0.03 -7.53
CA MET A 1 12.60 -0.05 -6.36
C MET A 1 12.60 1.30 -5.69
N SER A 2 11.47 1.95 -5.63
CA SER A 2 11.37 3.36 -5.22
C SER A 2 10.39 3.48 -4.07
N LEU A 3 10.89 3.58 -2.86
CA LEU A 3 10.15 4.20 -1.77
C LEU A 3 10.91 5.47 -1.42
N LEU A 4 10.33 6.62 -1.72
CA LEU A 4 10.92 7.92 -1.49
C LEU A 4 10.25 8.58 -0.30
N ILE A 5 11.01 8.82 0.78
CA ILE A 5 10.52 9.47 1.98
C ILE A 5 11.39 10.67 2.31
N LEU A 6 10.80 11.85 2.35
CA LEU A 6 11.44 13.06 2.86
C LEU A 6 11.09 13.28 4.33
N ARG A 7 12.04 13.77 5.11
CA ARG A 7 11.81 14.13 6.50
C ARG A 7 11.20 15.53 6.55
N GLY A 8 9.88 15.61 6.78
CA GLY A 8 9.25 16.78 7.35
C GLY A 8 9.26 16.68 8.87
N ASP A 9 9.27 17.80 9.60
CA ASP A 9 9.25 17.81 11.06
C ASP A 9 8.05 17.02 11.59
N MET A 10 8.33 15.82 12.08
CA MET A 10 7.33 14.98 12.73
C MET A 10 7.12 15.43 14.17
N THR A 11 6.00 16.08 14.41
CA THR A 11 5.46 16.20 15.77
C THR A 11 5.08 14.81 16.25
N LEU A 12 5.81 14.29 17.21
CA LEU A 12 5.55 13.00 17.86
C LEU A 12 4.20 13.08 18.57
N ILE A 13 3.16 12.48 17.98
CA ILE A 13 1.91 12.21 18.70
C ILE A 13 2.13 10.92 19.49
N GLN A 14 2.46 11.09 20.76
CA GLN A 14 2.47 9.97 21.71
C GLN A 14 1.02 9.54 21.99
N PHE A 15 0.63 8.39 21.49
CA PHE A 15 -0.58 7.71 21.96
C PHE A 15 -0.32 7.12 23.35
N ARG A 16 -0.79 7.82 24.40
CA ARG A 16 -0.89 7.26 25.73
C ARG A 16 -2.06 6.28 25.80
N HIS A 17 -1.76 5.02 25.87
CA HIS A 17 -2.72 4.01 26.29
C HIS A 17 -3.01 4.19 27.79
N GLY A 18 -4.16 4.78 28.07
CA GLY A 18 -4.71 4.84 29.43
C GLY A 18 -5.50 3.56 29.72
N TRP A 19 -4.88 2.62 30.40
CA TRP A 19 -5.60 1.54 31.05
C TRP A 19 -6.15 2.07 32.38
N HIS A 20 -7.45 2.32 32.47
CA HIS A 20 -8.12 2.48 33.72
C HIS A 20 -8.68 1.13 34.23
N ARG A 21 -7.96 0.55 35.17
CA ARG A 21 -8.53 -0.38 36.16
C ARG A 21 -9.23 0.47 37.20
N SER A 22 -10.47 0.22 37.52
CA SER A 22 -11.05 0.56 38.80
C SER A 22 -12.01 -0.52 39.26
N HIS A 23 -11.79 -0.84 40.51
CA HIS A 23 -12.31 -1.90 41.34
C HIS A 23 -13.68 -1.57 41.98
N ARG A 24 -14.30 -2.65 42.49
CA ARG A 24 -15.19 -2.82 43.66
C ARG A 24 -16.67 -2.56 43.41
N ALA A 25 -17.50 -3.63 43.47
CA ALA A 25 -17.97 -4.37 44.64
C ALA A 25 -18.93 -3.58 45.53
N ALA A 26 -20.18 -4.05 45.59
CA ALA A 26 -21.04 -4.24 46.74
C ALA A 26 -22.46 -4.56 46.26
N CYS A 27 -22.89 -5.75 46.41
CA CYS A 27 -23.79 -6.24 47.45
C CYS A 27 -25.08 -5.43 47.62
N CYS A 28 -26.23 -6.05 47.27
CA CYS A 28 -27.40 -6.15 48.18
C CYS A 28 -28.42 -7.15 47.61
N LEU A 29 -28.64 -8.18 48.40
CA LEU A 29 -29.79 -9.07 48.40
C LEU A 29 -31.03 -8.30 48.86
N LEU A 30 -32.22 -8.64 48.30
CA LEU A 30 -33.50 -8.66 49.04
C LEU A 30 -34.59 -9.30 48.15
N LEU A 31 -34.97 -10.53 48.52
CA LEU A 31 -36.27 -11.10 48.95
C LEU A 31 -37.50 -10.96 48.03
N LEU A 32 -37.88 -12.12 47.58
CA LEU A 32 -39.20 -12.75 47.47
C LEU A 32 -40.48 -11.90 47.74
N ALA A 33 -41.38 -11.96 46.77
CA ALA A 33 -42.80 -12.09 47.05
C ALA A 33 -43.51 -12.82 45.89
N VAL A 34 -44.22 -13.89 46.29
CA VAL A 34 -45.07 -14.76 45.48
C VAL A 34 -46.39 -14.06 45.22
N ALA A 35 -46.88 -14.05 44.00
CA ALA A 35 -48.30 -13.94 43.69
C ALA A 35 -48.65 -14.82 42.51
N ARG A 36 -49.36 -15.95 42.79
CA ARG A 36 -50.10 -16.73 41.81
C ARG A 36 -51.38 -15.96 41.44
N ALA A 37 -51.62 -15.76 40.16
CA ALA A 37 -52.96 -15.49 39.63
C ALA A 37 -53.13 -16.15 38.29
N CYS A 38 -54.25 -16.78 38.13
CA CYS A 38 -54.77 -17.68 37.18
C CYS A 38 -54.46 -17.45 35.69
N ALA A 39 -54.39 -18.61 35.03
CA ALA A 39 -54.29 -18.80 33.59
C ALA A 39 -55.52 -18.31 32.85
N ASP A 40 -55.28 -17.63 31.72
CA ASP A 40 -56.12 -17.71 30.55
C ASP A 40 -55.19 -17.94 29.35
N GLU A 41 -55.35 -19.13 28.76
CA GLU A 41 -54.61 -19.55 27.58
C GLU A 41 -55.12 -18.76 26.35
N ILE A 42 -54.31 -17.87 25.86
CA ILE A 42 -54.45 -17.28 24.52
C ILE A 42 -53.72 -18.22 23.55
N PRO A 43 -54.34 -18.73 22.47
CA PRO A 43 -53.66 -19.61 21.53
C PRO A 43 -52.60 -18.80 20.77
N VAL A 44 -51.35 -19.16 20.93
CA VAL A 44 -50.21 -18.64 20.15
C VAL A 44 -50.34 -19.16 18.74
N PRO A 45 -50.39 -18.28 17.70
CA PRO A 45 -50.30 -18.74 16.31
C PRO A 45 -48.95 -19.41 16.09
N ALA A 46 -48.96 -20.57 15.44
CA ALA A 46 -47.78 -21.35 15.11
C ALA A 46 -46.73 -20.45 14.46
N ALA A 47 -45.58 -20.33 15.11
CA ALA A 47 -44.41 -19.67 14.56
C ALA A 47 -44.09 -20.38 13.23
N GLN A 48 -44.25 -19.65 12.13
CA GLN A 48 -43.64 -20.01 10.87
C GLN A 48 -42.14 -20.13 11.11
N GLN A 49 -41.63 -21.34 10.96
CA GLN A 49 -40.21 -21.60 10.95
C GLN A 49 -39.59 -20.72 9.85
N ALA A 50 -38.91 -19.66 10.27
CA ALA A 50 -38.07 -18.89 9.38
C ALA A 50 -37.03 -19.87 8.79
N GLN A 51 -37.13 -20.10 7.50
CA GLN A 51 -36.07 -20.79 6.77
C GLN A 51 -34.77 -20.07 7.04
N PRO A 52 -33.66 -20.76 7.35
CA PRO A 52 -32.38 -20.12 7.49
C PRO A 52 -32.08 -19.40 6.18
N GLU A 53 -31.94 -18.10 6.24
CA GLU A 53 -31.41 -17.31 5.13
C GLU A 53 -30.17 -18.03 4.65
N ARG A 54 -30.14 -18.42 3.36
CA ARG A 54 -28.95 -18.97 2.73
C ARG A 54 -27.88 -17.93 2.91
N GLY A 55 -26.94 -18.20 3.79
CA GLY A 55 -25.73 -17.39 3.93
C GLY A 55 -25.17 -17.21 2.53
N VAL A 56 -24.97 -15.98 2.14
CA VAL A 56 -24.21 -15.65 0.92
C VAL A 56 -22.85 -16.28 1.14
N GLU A 57 -22.61 -17.41 0.49
CA GLU A 57 -21.30 -18.05 0.45
C GLU A 57 -20.36 -17.01 -0.15
N LEU A 58 -19.52 -16.40 0.70
CA LEU A 58 -18.48 -15.49 0.25
C LEU A 58 -17.52 -16.34 -0.59
N THR A 59 -17.65 -16.25 -1.91
CA THR A 59 -16.78 -16.97 -2.82
C THR A 59 -15.35 -16.46 -2.59
N GLU A 60 -14.50 -17.30 -2.03
CA GLU A 60 -13.07 -16.99 -1.88
C GLU A 60 -12.48 -16.82 -3.28
N ILE A 61 -11.96 -15.61 -3.56
CA ILE A 61 -11.33 -15.31 -4.84
C ILE A 61 -9.83 -15.56 -4.68
N SER A 62 -9.36 -16.62 -5.35
CA SER A 62 -7.94 -17.01 -5.38
C SER A 62 -7.25 -16.36 -6.58
N VAL A 63 -6.12 -15.70 -6.34
CA VAL A 63 -5.27 -15.06 -7.34
C VAL A 63 -3.90 -15.70 -7.33
N GLN A 64 -3.46 -16.18 -8.49
CA GLN A 64 -2.09 -16.66 -8.69
C GLN A 64 -1.21 -15.48 -9.11
N ALA A 65 -0.17 -15.17 -8.33
CA ALA A 65 0.81 -14.18 -8.71
C ALA A 65 1.56 -14.63 -9.98
N PRO A 66 1.87 -13.71 -10.91
CA PRO A 66 2.67 -14.04 -12.08
C PRO A 66 4.07 -14.46 -11.64
N GLU A 67 4.65 -15.44 -12.34
CA GLU A 67 6.05 -15.78 -12.12
C GLU A 67 6.95 -14.56 -12.34
N PRO A 68 7.94 -14.32 -11.48
CA PRO A 68 8.86 -13.20 -11.63
C PRO A 68 9.64 -13.40 -12.94
N LYS A 69 9.31 -12.64 -13.96
CA LYS A 69 10.04 -12.61 -15.22
C LYS A 69 11.19 -11.63 -15.09
N PHE A 70 12.37 -12.11 -14.72
CA PHE A 70 13.60 -11.34 -14.83
C PHE A 70 13.88 -11.07 -16.31
N VAL A 71 13.61 -9.87 -16.76
CA VAL A 71 14.03 -9.40 -18.07
C VAL A 71 14.90 -8.17 -17.86
N ALA A 72 16.13 -8.24 -18.37
CA ALA A 72 17.09 -7.15 -18.34
C ALA A 72 16.44 -5.80 -18.74
N PRO A 73 16.85 -4.68 -18.12
CA PRO A 73 16.20 -3.37 -18.25
C PRO A 73 16.51 -2.74 -19.61
N THR A 74 15.85 -3.20 -20.65
CA THR A 74 15.94 -2.54 -21.95
C THR A 74 14.56 -2.45 -22.57
N ARG A 75 13.99 -1.25 -22.49
CA ARG A 75 12.71 -0.80 -23.07
C ARG A 75 11.46 -1.13 -22.27
N ARG A 76 10.86 -0.06 -21.75
CA ARG A 76 9.64 0.02 -20.95
C ARG A 76 9.75 -0.78 -19.67
N ASP A 77 9.43 -0.14 -18.60
CA ASP A 77 9.32 -0.78 -17.32
C ASP A 77 8.29 -1.92 -17.41
N ARG A 78 8.78 -3.14 -17.63
CA ARG A 78 7.94 -4.35 -17.80
C ARG A 78 7.34 -4.81 -16.48
N ILE A 79 7.52 -4.04 -15.42
CA ILE A 79 7.10 -4.36 -14.07
C ILE A 79 5.65 -3.94 -13.83
N GLY A 80 5.03 -3.27 -14.81
CA GLY A 80 3.65 -2.81 -14.71
C GLY A 80 3.48 -1.50 -13.95
N ARG A 81 4.57 -0.76 -13.63
CA ARG A 81 4.44 0.56 -12.98
C ARG A 81 3.74 1.53 -13.92
N ILE A 82 2.79 2.28 -13.37
CA ILE A 82 2.11 3.33 -14.11
C ILE A 82 3.00 4.57 -14.17
N TRP A 83 3.15 5.12 -15.35
CA TRP A 83 3.78 6.41 -15.57
C TRP A 83 2.72 7.48 -15.77
N ALA A 84 2.76 8.48 -14.91
CA ALA A 84 1.90 9.64 -15.04
C ALA A 84 2.57 10.67 -15.98
N PRO A 85 1.89 11.16 -17.02
CA PRO A 85 2.36 12.32 -17.77
C PRO A 85 2.15 13.57 -16.95
N VAL A 86 3.24 14.27 -16.61
CA VAL A 86 3.24 15.41 -15.71
C VAL A 86 3.87 16.62 -16.40
N LEU A 87 3.22 17.76 -16.32
CA LEU A 87 3.85 19.05 -16.65
C LEU A 87 4.42 19.66 -15.38
N ILE A 88 5.65 20.15 -15.45
CA ILE A 88 6.31 20.88 -14.38
C ILE A 88 6.61 22.28 -14.90
N ASP A 89 6.03 23.30 -14.26
CA ASP A 89 6.08 24.70 -14.73
C ASP A 89 5.70 24.84 -16.20
N GLY A 90 4.68 24.09 -16.64
CA GLY A 90 4.18 24.07 -18.01
C GLY A 90 5.08 23.37 -19.04
N LYS A 91 6.22 22.79 -18.61
CA LYS A 91 7.14 22.04 -19.47
C LYS A 91 6.89 20.54 -19.34
N GLY A 92 7.13 19.76 -20.40
CA GLY A 92 6.93 18.32 -20.44
C GLY A 92 6.05 17.91 -21.64
N PRO A 93 5.23 16.81 -21.57
CA PRO A 93 5.02 16.02 -20.35
C PRO A 93 6.22 15.13 -19.98
N TYR A 94 6.58 15.14 -18.70
CA TYR A 94 7.54 14.21 -18.13
C TYR A 94 6.83 12.95 -17.63
N ARG A 95 7.48 11.80 -17.74
CA ARG A 95 6.95 10.51 -17.30
C ARG A 95 7.41 10.20 -15.88
N LEU A 96 6.55 10.40 -14.91
CA LEU A 96 6.84 10.14 -13.51
C LEU A 96 6.20 8.83 -13.07
N VAL A 97 6.93 7.99 -12.34
CA VAL A 97 6.37 6.78 -11.73
C VAL A 97 5.36 7.17 -10.69
N LEU A 98 4.14 6.64 -10.81
CA LEU A 98 3.14 6.73 -9.74
C LEU A 98 3.60 5.90 -8.55
N ASP A 99 3.93 6.53 -7.43
CA ASP A 99 4.53 5.88 -6.27
C ASP A 99 3.73 6.18 -5.00
N THR A 100 2.97 5.18 -4.55
CA THR A 100 2.21 5.26 -3.30
C THR A 100 3.10 5.08 -2.07
N GLY A 101 4.30 4.58 -2.25
CA GLY A 101 5.33 4.47 -1.23
C GLY A 101 6.15 5.75 -1.03
N ALA A 102 5.96 6.76 -1.89
CA ALA A 102 6.61 8.05 -1.77
C ALA A 102 5.72 9.06 -1.04
N ASN A 103 6.30 9.83 -0.13
CA ASN A 103 5.60 10.93 0.54
C ASN A 103 5.88 12.30 -0.10
N HIS A 104 6.81 12.39 -1.06
CA HIS A 104 7.10 13.56 -1.87
C HIS A 104 7.43 13.16 -3.30
N SER A 105 7.06 14.01 -4.26
CA SER A 105 7.48 13.86 -5.66
C SER A 105 8.94 14.23 -5.80
N ALA A 106 9.62 13.65 -6.80
CA ALA A 106 11.02 13.89 -7.10
C ALA A 106 11.27 13.78 -8.60
N VAL A 107 12.35 14.37 -9.08
CA VAL A 107 12.77 14.33 -10.48
C VAL A 107 14.16 13.75 -10.63
N THR A 108 14.50 13.27 -11.84
CA THR A 108 15.89 12.87 -12.14
C THR A 108 16.77 14.09 -12.42
N GLU A 109 18.10 13.90 -12.34
CA GLU A 109 19.06 14.92 -12.74
C GLU A 109 18.82 15.39 -14.19
N HIS A 110 18.51 14.47 -15.09
CA HIS A 110 18.19 14.78 -16.48
C HIS A 110 16.95 15.68 -16.61
N THR A 111 15.92 15.39 -15.85
CA THR A 111 14.69 16.21 -15.82
C THR A 111 14.96 17.60 -15.25
N ALA A 112 15.70 17.69 -14.15
CA ALA A 112 16.09 18.98 -13.57
C ALA A 112 16.87 19.85 -14.57
N GLN A 113 17.81 19.25 -15.30
CA GLN A 113 18.57 19.95 -16.36
C GLN A 113 17.66 20.41 -17.50
N SER A 114 16.71 19.56 -17.96
CA SER A 114 15.79 19.90 -19.05
C SER A 114 14.81 21.01 -18.67
N LEU A 115 14.45 21.11 -17.39
CA LEU A 115 13.65 22.21 -16.86
C LEU A 115 14.42 23.56 -16.91
N GLY A 116 15.77 23.52 -16.99
CA GLY A 116 16.60 24.71 -16.97
C GLY A 116 16.59 25.44 -15.63
N THR A 117 16.14 24.74 -14.57
CA THR A 117 16.09 25.28 -13.21
C THR A 117 17.40 24.98 -12.50
N SER A 118 17.99 25.99 -11.85
CA SER A 118 19.19 25.79 -11.06
C SER A 118 18.88 24.88 -9.87
N THR A 119 19.68 23.84 -9.71
CA THR A 119 19.64 23.01 -8.52
C THR A 119 20.14 23.80 -7.31
N SER A 120 19.35 23.81 -6.25
CA SER A 120 19.77 24.43 -4.98
C SER A 120 20.48 23.38 -4.13
N THR A 121 21.72 23.69 -3.79
CA THR A 121 22.49 22.95 -2.78
C THR A 121 22.42 23.63 -1.40
N ASP A 122 21.85 24.82 -1.32
CA ASP A 122 21.75 25.60 -0.08
C ASP A 122 20.64 25.07 0.85
N ALA A 123 19.64 24.38 0.28
CA ALA A 123 18.57 23.74 1.01
C ALA A 123 18.39 22.28 0.54
N PRO A 124 19.36 21.37 0.82
CA PRO A 124 19.26 19.99 0.37
C PRO A 124 18.16 19.25 1.12
N ALA A 125 17.48 18.35 0.41
CA ALA A 125 16.47 17.48 0.99
C ALA A 125 17.10 16.16 1.45
N ARG A 126 16.67 15.66 2.62
CA ARG A 126 16.98 14.30 3.02
C ARG A 126 15.98 13.33 2.40
N VAL A 127 16.45 12.54 1.48
CA VAL A 127 15.69 11.45 0.87
C VAL A 127 15.96 10.15 1.64
N THR A 128 14.90 9.45 2.03
CA THR A 128 14.96 8.12 2.59
C THR A 128 14.33 7.16 1.60
N GLY A 129 15.13 6.22 1.13
CA GLY A 129 14.71 5.13 0.26
C GLY A 129 14.54 3.83 1.02
N PHE A 130 14.24 2.78 0.29
CA PHE A 130 14.05 1.44 0.85
C PHE A 130 15.34 0.86 1.45
N THR A 131 16.50 1.22 0.89
CA THR A 131 17.80 0.66 1.23
C THR A 131 18.72 1.61 1.97
N GLY A 132 18.39 2.91 2.05
CA GLY A 132 19.22 3.89 2.72
C GLY A 132 18.67 5.30 2.69
N SER A 133 19.49 6.30 3.10
CA SER A 133 19.12 7.70 3.00
C SER A 133 20.29 8.57 2.54
N ALA A 134 19.99 9.61 1.75
CA ALA A 134 20.96 10.55 1.24
C ALA A 134 20.47 12.00 1.36
N MET A 135 21.40 12.95 1.39
CA MET A 135 21.11 14.35 1.16
C MET A 135 21.25 14.63 -0.32
N VAL A 136 20.22 15.17 -0.94
CA VAL A 136 20.20 15.46 -2.37
C VAL A 136 19.83 16.93 -2.62
N PRO A 137 20.28 17.53 -3.73
CA PRO A 137 19.87 18.87 -4.10
C PRO A 137 18.38 18.90 -4.43
N THR A 138 17.79 20.09 -4.45
CA THR A 138 16.40 20.31 -4.82
C THR A 138 16.29 21.29 -5.98
N ILE A 139 15.16 21.24 -6.69
CA ILE A 139 14.67 22.29 -7.57
C ILE A 139 13.33 22.78 -7.07
N HIS A 140 13.05 24.06 -7.26
CA HIS A 140 11.73 24.61 -6.99
C HIS A 140 10.84 24.51 -8.23
N ALA A 141 9.65 23.91 -8.09
CA ALA A 141 8.60 23.89 -9.08
C ALA A 141 7.43 24.74 -8.59
N SER A 142 6.96 25.67 -9.41
CA SER A 142 5.82 26.53 -9.09
C SER A 142 4.49 25.82 -9.34
N SER A 143 4.45 24.87 -10.27
CA SER A 143 3.30 24.01 -10.55
C SER A 143 3.72 22.61 -10.98
N ILE A 144 2.86 21.65 -10.63
CA ILE A 144 2.95 20.25 -11.08
C ILE A 144 1.55 19.86 -11.54
N ASP A 145 1.39 19.66 -12.85
CA ASP A 145 0.09 19.44 -13.45
C ASP A 145 -0.03 18.01 -14.00
N ILE A 146 -1.11 17.30 -13.62
CA ILE A 146 -1.40 15.93 -14.04
C ILE A 146 -2.76 15.95 -14.74
N GLY A 147 -2.77 16.14 -16.05
CA GLY A 147 -4.01 16.37 -16.79
C GLY A 147 -4.71 17.63 -16.30
N ALA A 148 -5.92 17.49 -15.78
CA ALA A 148 -6.71 18.60 -15.22
C ALA A 148 -6.44 18.82 -13.71
N PHE A 149 -5.65 17.97 -13.07
CA PHE A 149 -5.33 18.07 -11.65
C PHE A 149 -4.00 18.79 -11.46
N ALA A 150 -4.01 19.85 -10.65
CA ALA A 150 -2.84 20.65 -10.35
C ALA A 150 -2.43 20.47 -8.88
N LEU A 151 -1.17 20.14 -8.66
CA LEU A 151 -0.50 20.26 -7.38
C LEU A 151 0.15 21.64 -7.28
N GLY A 152 0.16 22.20 -6.07
CA GLY A 152 0.77 23.50 -5.81
C GLY A 152 2.30 23.49 -5.90
N PRO A 153 2.95 24.62 -5.55
CA PRO A 153 4.40 24.70 -5.58
C PRO A 153 5.03 23.69 -4.64
N ALA A 154 6.15 23.12 -5.08
CA ALA A 154 6.91 22.13 -4.32
C ALA A 154 8.41 22.21 -4.58
N ASP A 155 9.20 21.90 -3.57
CA ASP A 155 10.62 21.66 -3.72
C ASP A 155 10.85 20.18 -4.02
N LEU A 156 11.31 19.89 -5.23
CA LEU A 156 11.49 18.55 -5.73
C LEU A 156 12.93 18.09 -5.52
N PRO A 157 13.18 17.01 -4.77
CA PRO A 157 14.48 16.36 -4.72
C PRO A 157 14.94 15.93 -6.10
N VAL A 158 16.23 16.09 -6.35
CA VAL A 158 16.87 15.65 -7.59
C VAL A 158 17.62 14.36 -7.32
N LEU A 159 17.19 13.29 -7.98
CA LEU A 159 17.68 11.93 -7.79
C LEU A 159 18.47 11.47 -9.01
N SER A 160 19.36 10.52 -8.80
CA SER A 160 19.99 9.80 -9.91
C SER A 160 18.96 9.03 -10.73
N ASP A 161 19.26 8.76 -11.99
CA ASP A 161 18.38 8.01 -12.88
C ASP A 161 18.37 6.50 -12.54
N VAL A 162 17.44 6.10 -11.66
CA VAL A 162 17.27 4.72 -11.21
C VAL A 162 15.87 4.17 -11.52
N PHE A 163 15.07 4.92 -12.29
CA PHE A 163 13.65 4.61 -12.49
C PHE A 163 13.35 3.87 -13.78
N GLY A 164 14.36 3.27 -14.41
CA GLY A 164 14.17 2.46 -15.64
C GLY A 164 13.67 3.25 -16.85
N GLY A 165 14.06 4.52 -16.95
CA GLY A 165 13.69 5.44 -18.04
C GLY A 165 12.48 6.33 -17.72
N ALA A 166 11.94 6.27 -16.51
CA ALA A 166 11.04 7.31 -16.02
C ALA A 166 11.86 8.53 -15.55
N GLU A 167 11.25 9.69 -15.65
CA GLU A 167 11.91 11.00 -15.46
C GLU A 167 11.76 11.51 -14.02
N GLY A 168 11.21 10.68 -13.14
CA GLY A 168 11.05 10.95 -11.71
C GLY A 168 9.97 10.10 -11.07
N VAL A 169 9.52 10.57 -9.91
CA VAL A 169 8.50 9.94 -9.06
C VAL A 169 7.40 10.94 -8.77
N LEU A 170 6.16 10.51 -8.91
CA LEU A 170 4.97 11.25 -8.49
C LEU A 170 4.43 10.65 -7.20
N SER A 171 4.52 11.41 -6.11
CA SER A 171 3.90 11.08 -4.84
C SER A 171 2.41 11.39 -4.86
N LEU A 172 1.64 10.57 -4.18
CA LEU A 172 0.19 10.78 -3.99
C LEU A 172 -0.16 11.15 -2.53
N SER A 173 0.83 11.43 -1.70
CA SER A 173 0.63 11.69 -0.26
C SER A 173 -0.24 12.92 0.05
N ASP A 174 -0.27 13.88 -0.86
CA ASP A 174 -1.04 15.13 -0.72
C ASP A 174 -2.50 15.01 -1.15
N LEU A 175 -2.90 13.88 -1.74
CA LEU A 175 -4.26 13.60 -2.17
C LEU A 175 -5.14 13.17 -1.00
N LYS A 176 -5.72 14.14 -0.28
CA LYS A 176 -6.52 13.85 0.94
C LYS A 176 -7.99 13.55 0.67
N ASN A 177 -8.54 14.15 -0.38
CA ASN A 177 -9.97 14.08 -0.74
C ASN A 177 -10.20 13.46 -2.11
N GLU A 178 -9.16 13.02 -2.76
CA GLU A 178 -9.17 12.47 -4.09
C GLU A 178 -9.14 10.95 -4.06
N ARG A 179 -9.49 10.39 -5.20
CA ARG A 179 -9.27 8.98 -5.53
C ARG A 179 -8.35 8.89 -6.74
N VAL A 180 -7.47 7.92 -6.71
CA VAL A 180 -6.57 7.59 -7.80
C VAL A 180 -7.04 6.29 -8.43
N PHE A 181 -7.39 6.33 -9.69
CA PHE A 181 -7.76 5.18 -10.50
C PHE A 181 -6.58 4.84 -11.40
N ALA A 182 -6.03 3.65 -11.24
CA ALA A 182 -4.92 3.13 -12.00
C ALA A 182 -5.37 1.88 -12.76
N ASP A 183 -5.44 1.98 -14.09
CA ASP A 183 -5.74 0.86 -15.00
C ASP A 183 -4.41 0.33 -15.55
N PHE A 184 -3.96 -0.77 -15.00
CA PHE A 184 -2.69 -1.41 -15.39
C PHE A 184 -2.77 -2.07 -16.76
N ALA A 185 -3.98 -2.43 -17.22
CA ALA A 185 -4.17 -3.08 -18.53
C ALA A 185 -4.04 -2.08 -19.68
N HIS A 186 -4.42 -0.81 -19.45
CA HIS A 186 -4.51 0.21 -20.50
C HIS A 186 -3.59 1.40 -20.24
N ASP A 187 -2.65 1.33 -19.29
CA ASP A 187 -1.73 2.42 -18.93
C ASP A 187 -2.48 3.75 -18.65
N ARG A 188 -3.63 3.66 -17.98
CA ARG A 188 -4.49 4.82 -17.71
C ARG A 188 -4.44 5.21 -16.24
N LEU A 189 -4.17 6.48 -15.99
CA LEU A 189 -4.23 7.10 -14.68
C LEU A 189 -5.32 8.17 -14.69
N GLU A 190 -6.15 8.19 -13.64
CA GLU A 190 -7.14 9.22 -13.41
C GLU A 190 -7.12 9.63 -11.94
N ILE A 191 -7.06 10.93 -11.69
CA ILE A 191 -7.18 11.52 -10.36
C ILE A 191 -8.46 12.34 -10.35
N ALA A 192 -9.36 12.05 -9.43
CA ALA A 192 -10.67 12.70 -9.33
C ALA A 192 -11.06 12.85 -7.86
N PRO A 193 -11.98 13.76 -7.52
CA PRO A 193 -12.55 13.83 -6.19
C PRO A 193 -13.13 12.48 -5.76
N SER A 194 -12.96 12.14 -4.48
CA SER A 194 -13.50 10.90 -3.91
C SER A 194 -15.02 10.88 -4.09
N GLN A 195 -15.52 9.75 -4.58
CA GLN A 195 -16.95 9.52 -4.72
C GLN A 195 -17.46 8.88 -3.43
N ARG A 196 -18.62 9.34 -2.94
CA ARG A 196 -19.26 8.77 -1.74
C ARG A 196 -19.90 7.40 -2.01
N GLU A 197 -19.88 6.95 -3.24
CA GLU A 197 -20.46 5.70 -3.68
C GLU A 197 -19.61 4.51 -3.22
N ARG A 198 -20.28 3.38 -3.00
CA ARG A 198 -19.60 2.13 -2.70
C ARG A 198 -18.79 1.67 -3.92
N ALA A 199 -17.78 0.84 -3.67
CA ALA A 199 -17.06 0.18 -4.75
C ALA A 199 -18.00 -0.51 -5.74
N ALA A 200 -17.70 -0.42 -7.02
CA ALA A 200 -18.50 -1.06 -8.05
C ALA A 200 -18.49 -2.59 -7.86
N LYS A 201 -19.54 -3.25 -8.36
CA LYS A 201 -19.62 -4.72 -8.33
C LYS A 201 -18.39 -5.31 -9.05
N GLY A 202 -17.76 -6.31 -8.44
CA GLY A 202 -16.57 -6.97 -8.99
C GLY A 202 -15.24 -6.43 -8.47
N PHE A 203 -15.26 -5.39 -7.63
CA PHE A 203 -14.07 -4.94 -6.93
C PHE A 203 -13.96 -5.58 -5.54
N ALA A 204 -12.76 -6.01 -5.20
CA ALA A 204 -12.39 -6.34 -3.83
C ALA A 204 -12.01 -5.06 -3.09
N VAL A 205 -12.54 -4.86 -1.90
CA VAL A 205 -12.27 -3.67 -1.08
C VAL A 205 -11.37 -4.04 0.08
N VAL A 206 -10.28 -3.30 0.22
CA VAL A 206 -9.30 -3.44 1.30
C VAL A 206 -9.27 -2.13 2.09
N PRO A 207 -9.62 -2.15 3.38
CA PRO A 207 -9.49 -0.99 4.23
C PRO A 207 -8.03 -0.55 4.36
N LEU A 208 -7.79 0.75 4.32
CA LEU A 208 -6.47 1.34 4.50
C LEU A 208 -6.42 2.21 5.74
N HIS A 209 -5.23 2.34 6.30
CA HIS A 209 -4.89 3.41 7.22
C HIS A 209 -3.66 4.16 6.71
N MET A 210 -3.58 5.45 6.96
CA MET A 210 -2.47 6.27 6.52
C MET A 210 -1.47 6.44 7.67
N ALA A 211 -0.21 6.11 7.43
CA ALA A 211 0.87 6.29 8.39
C ALA A 211 2.03 7.03 7.70
N GLY A 212 2.31 8.26 8.16
CA GLY A 212 3.35 9.10 7.57
C GLY A 212 3.18 9.39 6.06
N GLY A 213 1.93 9.46 5.59
CA GLY A 213 1.59 9.64 4.18
C GLY A 213 1.49 8.34 3.37
N LEU A 214 1.88 7.20 3.94
CA LEU A 214 1.86 5.91 3.25
C LEU A 214 0.53 5.16 3.46
N PRO A 215 -0.06 4.59 2.41
CA PRO A 215 -1.21 3.70 2.54
C PRO A 215 -0.78 2.33 3.09
N MET A 216 -1.39 1.93 4.18
CA MET A 216 -1.12 0.66 4.85
C MET A 216 -2.41 -0.14 5.03
N ALA A 217 -2.31 -1.46 4.95
CA ALA A 217 -3.39 -2.41 5.18
C ALA A 217 -3.00 -3.44 6.25
N GLU A 218 -4.00 -4.01 6.93
CA GLU A 218 -3.83 -5.21 7.73
C GLU A 218 -4.18 -6.43 6.87
N ILE A 219 -3.25 -7.36 6.78
CA ILE A 219 -3.35 -8.56 5.94
C ILE A 219 -2.98 -9.81 6.73
N LEU A 220 -3.19 -10.99 6.14
CA LEU A 220 -2.65 -12.24 6.67
C LEU A 220 -1.65 -12.83 5.66
N VAL A 221 -0.49 -13.27 6.15
CA VAL A 221 0.49 -14.03 5.37
C VAL A 221 0.64 -15.40 6.03
N GLY A 222 0.19 -16.46 5.38
CA GLY A 222 0.17 -17.79 6.00
C GLY A 222 -0.58 -17.83 7.33
N GLY A 223 -1.63 -17.03 7.48
CA GLY A 223 -2.39 -16.87 8.72
C GLY A 223 -1.73 -15.96 9.77
N VAL A 224 -0.54 -15.39 9.49
CA VAL A 224 0.15 -14.45 10.39
C VAL A 224 -0.37 -13.04 10.15
N PRO A 225 -0.95 -12.35 11.16
CA PRO A 225 -1.30 -10.95 11.05
C PRO A 225 -0.09 -10.11 10.67
N THR A 226 -0.19 -9.37 9.60
CA THR A 226 0.92 -8.67 8.97
C THR A 226 0.49 -7.28 8.54
N ARG A 227 1.29 -6.27 8.85
CA ARG A 227 1.09 -4.93 8.35
C ARG A 227 1.65 -4.83 6.93
N ALA A 228 0.85 -4.37 5.98
CA ALA A 228 1.25 -4.20 4.60
C ALA A 228 1.41 -2.72 4.25
N ILE A 229 2.52 -2.34 3.63
CA ILE A 229 2.72 -1.05 2.97
C ILE A 229 2.37 -1.26 1.50
N ILE A 230 1.47 -0.45 0.94
CA ILE A 230 1.10 -0.52 -0.49
C ILE A 230 2.06 0.39 -1.26
N ASP A 231 2.92 -0.20 -2.08
CA ASP A 231 4.04 0.49 -2.74
C ASP A 231 4.06 0.21 -4.25
N THR A 232 3.44 1.09 -5.04
CA THR A 232 3.44 0.99 -6.51
C THR A 232 4.76 1.41 -7.14
N GLY A 233 5.67 2.02 -6.37
CA GLY A 233 7.04 2.32 -6.78
C GLY A 233 7.97 1.12 -6.67
N ALA A 234 7.66 0.15 -5.79
CA ALA A 234 8.46 -1.05 -5.60
C ALA A 234 8.20 -2.08 -6.71
N GLN A 235 9.27 -2.70 -7.20
CA GLN A 235 9.19 -3.78 -8.17
C GLN A 235 8.78 -5.11 -7.52
N SER A 236 9.39 -5.44 -6.39
CA SER A 236 9.23 -6.70 -5.68
C SER A 236 8.69 -6.46 -4.29
N SER A 237 7.89 -7.39 -3.82
CA SER A 237 7.41 -7.40 -2.44
C SER A 237 8.52 -7.82 -1.48
N VAL A 238 8.62 -7.10 -0.35
CA VAL A 238 9.69 -7.29 0.63
C VAL A 238 9.12 -7.40 2.03
N GLY A 239 9.43 -8.51 2.71
CA GLY A 239 9.06 -8.75 4.10
C GLY A 239 10.23 -8.46 5.05
N ASN A 240 9.92 -8.04 6.27
CA ASN A 240 10.93 -7.89 7.31
C ASN A 240 11.29 -9.24 7.96
N LEU A 241 12.36 -9.25 8.78
CA LEU A 241 12.80 -10.48 9.46
C LEU A 241 11.80 -10.94 10.54
N ALA A 242 10.97 -10.04 11.10
CA ALA A 242 9.92 -10.43 12.05
C ALA A 242 8.86 -11.31 11.35
N LEU A 243 8.45 -10.92 10.13
CA LEU A 243 7.53 -11.73 9.32
C LEU A 243 8.19 -13.07 8.94
N ARG A 244 9.42 -13.06 8.45
CA ARG A 244 10.16 -14.30 8.14
C ARG A 244 10.21 -15.27 9.33
N LYS A 245 10.50 -14.74 10.52
CA LYS A 245 10.54 -15.54 11.76
C LYS A 245 9.17 -16.14 12.09
N ALA A 246 8.09 -15.35 11.94
CA ALA A 246 6.74 -15.84 12.19
C ALA A 246 6.34 -16.96 11.21
N LEU A 247 6.84 -16.90 9.97
CA LEU A 247 6.58 -17.87 8.90
C LEU A 247 7.56 -19.08 8.89
N ALA A 248 8.51 -19.17 9.81
CA ALA A 248 9.61 -20.12 9.74
C ALA A 248 9.20 -21.61 9.65
N ARG A 249 7.97 -21.96 10.08
CA ARG A 249 7.41 -23.32 9.96
C ARG A 249 6.76 -23.60 8.62
N GLN A 250 6.44 -22.55 7.84
CA GLN A 250 5.67 -22.62 6.60
C GLN A 250 6.55 -22.33 5.37
N THR A 251 7.75 -21.78 5.57
CA THR A 251 8.64 -21.40 4.47
C THR A 251 9.76 -22.41 4.29
N PRO A 252 10.24 -22.63 3.06
CA PRO A 252 11.35 -23.54 2.80
C PRO A 252 12.64 -23.02 3.45
N ARG A 253 13.53 -23.96 3.81
CA ARG A 253 14.86 -23.62 4.34
C ARG A 253 15.81 -23.13 3.25
N LYS A 254 15.59 -23.56 1.99
CA LYS A 254 16.42 -23.17 0.86
C LYS A 254 15.93 -21.83 0.32
N THR A 255 16.83 -20.87 0.29
CA THR A 255 16.58 -19.50 -0.18
C THR A 255 17.61 -19.16 -1.24
N SER A 256 17.30 -18.21 -2.11
CA SER A 256 18.27 -17.52 -2.94
C SER A 256 18.55 -16.13 -2.35
N ARG A 257 19.76 -15.63 -2.57
CA ARG A 257 20.11 -14.27 -2.18
C ARG A 257 19.71 -13.31 -3.27
N GLU A 258 19.06 -12.24 -2.91
CA GLU A 258 18.65 -11.20 -3.84
C GLU A 258 19.09 -9.83 -3.33
N GLU A 259 19.58 -9.00 -4.24
CA GLU A 259 20.02 -7.64 -3.94
C GLU A 259 18.93 -6.65 -4.34
N ILE A 260 18.67 -5.70 -3.47
CA ILE A 260 17.70 -4.64 -3.66
C ILE A 260 18.45 -3.33 -3.67
N ILE A 261 18.30 -2.57 -4.75
CA ILE A 261 18.90 -1.24 -4.92
C ILE A 261 17.78 -0.21 -4.82
N GLY A 262 17.90 0.72 -3.90
CA GLY A 262 16.92 1.79 -3.68
C GLY A 262 17.25 3.07 -4.45
N VAL A 263 16.43 4.09 -4.26
CA VAL A 263 16.56 5.42 -4.91
C VAL A 263 17.82 6.19 -4.50
N THR A 264 18.43 5.81 -3.38
CA THR A 264 19.69 6.37 -2.89
C THR A 264 20.94 5.66 -3.42
N LEU A 265 20.76 4.71 -4.36
CA LEU A 265 21.80 3.84 -4.93
C LEU A 265 22.48 2.91 -3.92
N GLU A 266 22.05 2.92 -2.67
CA GLU A 266 22.51 1.93 -1.71
C GLU A 266 21.86 0.58 -1.99
N ALA A 267 22.64 -0.50 -1.84
CA ALA A 267 22.21 -1.87 -2.04
C ALA A 267 22.08 -2.60 -0.70
N GLN A 268 20.98 -3.31 -0.52
CA GLN A 268 20.80 -4.23 0.60
C GLN A 268 20.38 -5.60 0.08
N SER A 269 20.85 -6.66 0.74
CA SER A 269 20.52 -8.01 0.34
C SER A 269 19.47 -8.62 1.28
N GLY A 270 18.58 -9.41 0.70
CA GLY A 270 17.63 -10.24 1.42
C GLY A 270 17.64 -11.70 0.94
N ASP A 271 16.91 -12.53 1.65
CA ASP A 271 16.67 -13.93 1.27
C ASP A 271 15.35 -14.03 0.52
N SER A 272 15.43 -14.38 -0.75
CA SER A 272 14.27 -14.60 -1.62
C SER A 272 13.75 -16.03 -1.49
N MET A 273 12.44 -16.17 -1.24
CA MET A 273 11.81 -17.49 -1.08
C MET A 273 10.30 -17.42 -1.39
N PRO A 274 9.70 -18.57 -1.76
CA PRO A 274 8.25 -18.68 -1.86
C PRO A 274 7.56 -18.27 -0.55
N SER A 275 6.55 -17.43 -0.65
CA SER A 275 5.70 -17.03 0.47
C SER A 275 4.52 -17.98 0.60
N PRO A 276 4.03 -18.24 1.80
CA PRO A 276 2.68 -18.75 2.01
C PRO A 276 1.64 -17.78 1.44
N ASP A 277 0.40 -18.24 1.35
CA ASP A 277 -0.72 -17.46 0.85
C ASP A 277 -0.84 -16.12 1.54
N ILE A 278 -1.11 -15.09 0.75
CA ILE A 278 -1.35 -13.73 1.22
C ILE A 278 -2.84 -13.44 1.10
N GLN A 279 -3.49 -13.15 2.24
CA GLN A 279 -4.89 -12.75 2.28
C GLN A 279 -5.00 -11.23 2.38
N LEU A 280 -5.55 -10.62 1.36
CA LEU A 280 -5.76 -9.18 1.23
C LEU A 280 -7.27 -8.90 1.18
N GLY A 281 -7.87 -8.60 2.32
CA GLY A 281 -9.32 -8.59 2.46
C GLY A 281 -9.89 -9.99 2.25
N HIS A 282 -10.78 -10.14 1.27
CA HIS A 282 -11.34 -11.46 0.87
C HIS A 282 -10.60 -12.09 -0.32
N LEU A 283 -9.50 -11.50 -0.76
CA LEU A 283 -8.65 -12.07 -1.81
C LEU A 283 -7.58 -12.95 -1.19
N THR A 284 -7.34 -14.12 -1.77
CA THR A 284 -6.21 -14.99 -1.45
C THR A 284 -5.27 -15.05 -2.66
N ILE A 285 -4.03 -14.65 -2.44
CA ILE A 285 -2.97 -14.60 -3.46
C ILE A 285 -2.01 -15.76 -3.19
N HIS A 286 -1.77 -16.56 -4.21
CA HIS A 286 -0.88 -17.72 -4.16
C HIS A 286 0.35 -17.52 -5.06
N GLY A 287 1.42 -18.26 -4.77
CA GLY A 287 2.59 -18.35 -5.65
C GLY A 287 3.50 -17.14 -5.63
N MET A 288 3.38 -16.28 -4.62
CA MET A 288 4.28 -15.14 -4.44
C MET A 288 5.68 -15.60 -4.03
N THR A 289 6.68 -14.90 -4.55
CA THR A 289 8.05 -14.92 -4.02
C THR A 289 8.29 -13.60 -3.30
N VAL A 290 8.79 -13.65 -2.07
CA VAL A 290 9.04 -12.47 -1.24
C VAL A 290 10.51 -12.46 -0.83
N VAL A 291 11.12 -11.28 -0.89
CA VAL A 291 12.48 -11.04 -0.38
C VAL A 291 12.39 -10.65 1.08
N PHE A 292 13.10 -11.34 1.96
CA PHE A 292 13.07 -11.09 3.40
C PHE A 292 14.38 -10.47 3.89
N GLY A 293 14.27 -9.32 4.56
CA GLY A 293 15.38 -8.62 5.16
C GLY A 293 14.93 -7.39 5.95
N ASP A 294 15.68 -7.02 6.98
CA ASP A 294 15.41 -5.76 7.69
C ASP A 294 16.04 -4.60 6.91
N MET A 295 15.37 -4.24 5.80
CA MET A 295 15.77 -3.13 4.98
C MET A 295 15.74 -1.82 5.77
N TYR A 296 16.52 -0.85 5.33
CA TYR A 296 16.63 0.46 6.00
C TYR A 296 15.26 1.12 6.25
N LEU A 297 14.32 0.96 5.31
CA LEU A 297 12.96 1.47 5.46
C LEU A 297 12.28 0.95 6.72
N PHE A 298 12.32 -0.37 6.96
CA PHE A 298 11.69 -0.96 8.16
C PHE A 298 12.31 -0.44 9.45
N GLN A 299 13.63 -0.20 9.45
CA GLN A 299 14.33 0.41 10.58
C GLN A 299 13.88 1.85 10.78
N HIS A 300 13.84 2.63 9.69
CA HIS A 300 13.44 4.04 9.71
C HIS A 300 12.03 4.26 10.27
N TRP A 301 11.08 3.38 9.90
CA TRP A 301 9.70 3.42 10.35
C TRP A 301 9.44 2.64 11.65
N ASN A 302 10.50 2.11 12.28
CA ASN A 302 10.39 1.28 13.50
C ASN A 302 9.47 0.06 13.33
N LEU A 303 9.49 -0.55 12.15
CA LEU A 303 8.66 -1.70 11.75
C LEU A 303 9.40 -3.04 11.85
N THR A 304 10.62 -3.10 12.39
CA THR A 304 11.43 -4.33 12.45
C THR A 304 10.92 -5.36 13.45
N ARG A 305 10.07 -4.97 14.41
CA ARG A 305 9.60 -5.85 15.49
C ARG A 305 8.27 -6.53 15.21
N GLU A 306 7.47 -6.00 14.31
CA GLU A 306 6.16 -6.50 13.94
C GLU A 306 6.20 -7.07 12.53
N PRO A 307 5.51 -8.20 12.25
CA PRO A 307 5.42 -8.73 10.89
C PRO A 307 4.97 -7.65 9.91
N THR A 308 5.81 -7.32 8.94
CA THR A 308 5.54 -6.26 7.97
C THR A 308 5.96 -6.71 6.57
N LEU A 309 5.15 -6.35 5.57
CA LEU A 309 5.36 -6.63 4.16
C LEU A 309 5.16 -5.34 3.35
N ALA A 310 6.16 -4.90 2.60
CA ALA A 310 5.95 -3.93 1.53
C ALA A 310 5.48 -4.71 0.30
N ILE A 311 4.28 -4.38 -0.19
CA ILE A 311 3.65 -5.01 -1.35
C ILE A 311 4.01 -4.19 -2.58
N GLY A 312 4.74 -4.82 -3.50
CA GLY A 312 5.20 -4.22 -4.75
C GLY A 312 4.33 -4.57 -5.95
N MET A 313 4.80 -4.15 -7.13
CA MET A 313 4.12 -4.36 -8.41
C MET A 313 4.10 -5.82 -8.87
N ASP A 314 4.95 -6.68 -8.33
CA ASP A 314 4.89 -8.13 -8.51
C ASP A 314 3.55 -8.71 -8.05
N LEU A 315 2.92 -8.14 -7.03
CA LEU A 315 1.57 -8.47 -6.59
C LEU A 315 0.53 -7.51 -7.18
N LEU A 316 0.72 -6.20 -7.03
CA LEU A 316 -0.27 -5.19 -7.46
C LEU A 316 -0.52 -5.24 -8.97
N GLY A 317 0.49 -5.53 -9.78
CA GLY A 317 0.40 -5.69 -11.23
C GLY A 317 -0.36 -6.94 -11.70
N SER A 318 -0.80 -7.82 -10.79
CA SER A 318 -1.67 -8.96 -11.11
C SER A 318 -3.14 -8.56 -11.27
N PHE A 319 -3.50 -7.36 -10.86
CA PHE A 319 -4.83 -6.78 -11.04
C PHE A 319 -4.90 -5.99 -12.35
N ASP A 320 -6.12 -5.84 -12.90
CA ASP A 320 -6.34 -4.95 -14.04
C ASP A 320 -6.48 -3.50 -13.59
N VAL A 321 -7.18 -3.30 -12.48
CA VAL A 321 -7.46 -1.97 -11.96
C VAL A 321 -7.18 -1.93 -10.45
N MET A 322 -6.54 -0.85 -10.03
CA MET A 322 -6.41 -0.47 -8.64
C MET A 322 -6.98 0.94 -8.45
N ILE A 323 -7.80 1.11 -7.43
CA ILE A 323 -8.27 2.43 -6.99
C ILE A 323 -7.80 2.63 -5.56
N ILE A 324 -7.16 3.75 -5.27
CA ILE A 324 -6.91 4.20 -3.89
C ILE A 324 -7.79 5.42 -3.64
N ASP A 325 -8.72 5.29 -2.72
CA ASP A 325 -9.58 6.39 -2.29
C ASP A 325 -9.09 6.89 -0.92
N TYR A 326 -8.41 8.03 -0.94
CA TYR A 326 -7.78 8.59 0.25
C TYR A 326 -8.80 9.11 1.27
N ALA A 327 -9.93 9.65 0.81
CA ALA A 327 -10.98 10.13 1.70
C ALA A 327 -11.72 8.97 2.39
N ARG A 328 -11.94 7.88 1.66
CA ARG A 328 -12.60 6.67 2.19
C ARG A 328 -11.63 5.76 2.92
N ARG A 329 -10.32 5.97 2.73
CA ARG A 329 -9.26 5.11 3.26
C ARG A 329 -9.47 3.65 2.87
N GLU A 330 -9.63 3.43 1.58
CA GLU A 330 -9.78 2.09 1.03
C GLU A 330 -9.04 1.94 -0.29
N MET A 331 -8.57 0.73 -0.54
CA MET A 331 -8.08 0.29 -1.84
C MET A 331 -9.11 -0.66 -2.44
N GLN A 332 -9.40 -0.47 -3.72
CA GLN A 332 -10.31 -1.32 -4.47
C GLN A 332 -9.52 -1.97 -5.60
N LEU A 333 -9.64 -3.28 -5.72
CA LEU A 333 -8.88 -4.08 -6.68
C LEU A 333 -9.84 -4.83 -7.60
N GLN A 334 -9.62 -4.76 -8.90
CA GLN A 334 -10.33 -5.54 -9.90
C GLN A 334 -9.39 -6.59 -10.49
N LEU A 335 -9.84 -7.83 -10.44
CA LEU A 335 -9.10 -8.96 -11.00
C LEU A 335 -9.17 -8.96 -12.52
N ARG A 336 -8.08 -9.39 -13.12
CA ARG A 336 -8.06 -9.73 -14.55
C ARG A 336 -9.06 -10.85 -14.82
N PRO A 337 -10.01 -10.69 -15.76
CA PRO A 337 -10.88 -11.78 -16.15
C PRO A 337 -10.01 -12.96 -16.59
N ARG A 338 -10.24 -14.15 -16.05
CA ARG A 338 -9.61 -15.35 -16.62
C ARG A 338 -10.07 -15.46 -18.06
N GLU A 339 -9.15 -15.39 -19.01
CA GLU A 339 -9.44 -15.87 -20.34
C GLU A 339 -9.88 -17.33 -20.19
N ALA A 340 -11.13 -17.61 -20.56
CA ALA A 340 -11.61 -18.98 -20.60
C ALA A 340 -10.64 -19.75 -21.54
N SER A 341 -9.87 -20.66 -20.95
CA SER A 341 -9.00 -21.54 -21.74
C SER A 341 -9.88 -22.24 -22.78
N ARG A 342 -9.72 -21.83 -24.03
CA ARG A 342 -10.33 -22.46 -25.20
C ARG A 342 -9.65 -23.79 -25.48
#